data_6af8703120267ae939e172ef6653c787
#
_entry.id   6af8703120267ae939e172ef6653c787
#
_cell.length_a   1.000
_cell.length_b   1.000
_cell.length_c   1.000
_cell.angle_alpha   90.00
_cell.angle_beta   90.00
_cell.angle_gamma   90.00
#
_symmetry.space_group_name_H-M   'P 1'
#
loop_
_entity.id
_entity.type
_entity.pdbx_description
1 polymer ?
#
loop_
_entity_poly.entity_id
_entity_poly.type
_entity_poly.pdbx_seq_one_letter_code
_entity_poly.pdbx_strand_id
1 'polypeptide(L)'
;MKVLFWLRKAKLNKAGTAPLNCRITVEGIRSPDFSTNIRATVEEWNAKTQKFKGISDENVLKNAKLKEIENRLNIIYLDLEKNRKPYTATTIYELYHQKDEVILLKNLFEQYRETQKLKKSRTERKISNLLNNIEEYAEKNFLTKKLLKEIRKSDLEKMFLQFKKNNWGNNHIASHLVYLKDMFKLALKLDYLEKSPAEYIDWKKDPDKEIIYLDDEELQRVEEYKTDILRLQKVRDLFVFVCYCGLSFADLEVITQKDIIIGPDGRDWIDLKRTKTRGATQVPILEKAAEIIKKYGGIEKLPLLTNQKYNGYLKEIQDSCNISKNMTTHVARKTFCVMAVNLWNVPINTVQVMAGHKNEATTRKYYTKVLIKRVANDMKNIK
;
A
#
# COMPACT_ATOMS: atom_id res chain seq x y z
N MET A 1 -22.89 40.30 0.40
CA MET A 1 -22.37 40.23 -0.98
C MET A 1 -23.37 40.87 -1.95
N LYS A 2 -22.89 41.57 -3.01
CA LYS A 2 -23.72 42.14 -4.09
C LYS A 2 -23.17 41.67 -5.44
N VAL A 3 -24.03 41.11 -6.29
CA VAL A 3 -23.71 40.69 -7.67
C VAL A 3 -24.28 41.72 -8.63
N LEU A 4 -23.50 42.17 -9.60
CA LEU A 4 -23.90 43.14 -10.62
C LEU A 4 -23.62 42.57 -12.01
N PHE A 5 -24.65 42.46 -12.83
CA PHE A 5 -24.52 42.22 -14.26
C PHE A 5 -24.64 43.51 -15.02
N TRP A 6 -23.71 43.73 -15.96
CA TRP A 6 -23.69 44.98 -16.74
C TRP A 6 -23.20 44.78 -18.17
N LEU A 7 -23.77 45.52 -19.09
CA LEU A 7 -23.44 45.43 -20.52
C LEU A 7 -22.19 46.25 -20.83
N ARG A 8 -21.14 45.64 -21.35
CA ARG A 8 -19.87 46.28 -21.73
C ARG A 8 -20.00 46.95 -23.09
N LYS A 9 -20.69 48.11 -23.15
CA LYS A 9 -21.00 48.84 -24.39
C LYS A 9 -19.77 49.16 -25.24
N ALA A 10 -18.59 49.35 -24.60
CA ALA A 10 -17.32 49.60 -25.31
C ALA A 10 -16.86 48.44 -26.22
N LYS A 11 -17.44 47.24 -26.07
CA LYS A 11 -17.16 46.05 -26.91
C LYS A 11 -18.36 45.66 -27.78
N LEU A 12 -19.12 46.63 -28.27
CA LEU A 12 -20.19 46.42 -29.23
C LEU A 12 -19.61 45.90 -30.55
N ASN A 13 -20.20 44.81 -31.08
CA ASN A 13 -19.79 44.28 -32.35
C ASN A 13 -20.64 44.83 -33.50
N LYS A 14 -20.32 44.48 -34.75
CA LYS A 14 -21.05 44.92 -35.96
C LYS A 14 -22.53 44.51 -35.97
N ALA A 15 -22.89 43.47 -35.21
CA ALA A 15 -24.28 43.00 -35.07
C ALA A 15 -25.05 43.74 -33.93
N GLY A 16 -24.51 44.81 -33.37
CA GLY A 16 -25.17 45.59 -32.32
C GLY A 16 -25.22 44.90 -30.94
N THR A 17 -24.44 43.82 -30.73
CA THR A 17 -24.43 43.12 -29.43
C THR A 17 -23.13 43.37 -28.68
N ALA A 18 -23.23 43.51 -27.36
CA ALA A 18 -22.08 43.62 -26.44
C ALA A 18 -22.07 42.49 -25.42
N PRO A 19 -20.89 42.08 -24.88
CA PRO A 19 -20.81 41.07 -23.84
C PRO A 19 -21.38 41.59 -22.51
N LEU A 20 -22.07 40.73 -21.82
CA LEU A 20 -22.54 40.97 -20.47
C LEU A 20 -21.48 40.49 -19.46
N ASN A 21 -21.04 41.36 -18.61
CA ASN A 21 -20.05 41.08 -17.55
C ASN A 21 -20.72 40.98 -16.19
N CYS A 22 -20.08 40.25 -15.31
CA CYS A 22 -20.45 40.14 -13.91
C CYS A 22 -19.37 40.76 -13.01
N ARG A 23 -19.78 41.36 -11.90
CA ARG A 23 -18.94 41.95 -10.85
C ARG A 23 -19.51 41.55 -9.49
N ILE A 24 -18.62 41.16 -8.58
CA ILE A 24 -18.93 40.86 -7.21
C ILE A 24 -18.45 42.00 -6.32
N THR A 25 -19.23 42.40 -5.34
CA THR A 25 -18.84 43.39 -4.34
C THR A 25 -19.13 42.83 -2.95
N VAL A 26 -18.13 42.86 -2.06
CA VAL A 26 -18.21 42.45 -0.66
C VAL A 26 -17.68 43.60 0.17
N GLU A 27 -18.44 44.12 1.12
CA GLU A 27 -18.05 45.21 2.01
C GLU A 27 -17.47 46.43 1.27
N GLY A 28 -18.03 46.77 0.09
CA GLY A 28 -17.60 47.87 -0.74
C GLY A 28 -16.39 47.58 -1.66
N ILE A 29 -15.68 46.49 -1.45
CA ILE A 29 -14.53 46.04 -2.26
C ILE A 29 -15.03 45.23 -3.46
N ARG A 30 -14.50 45.53 -4.66
CA ARG A 30 -14.93 44.89 -5.92
C ARG A 30 -13.96 43.81 -6.36
N SER A 31 -14.50 42.71 -6.91
CA SER A 31 -13.70 41.72 -7.64
C SER A 31 -13.27 42.24 -9.02
N PRO A 32 -12.35 41.55 -9.70
CA PRO A 32 -12.20 41.66 -11.15
C PRO A 32 -13.53 41.37 -11.86
N ASP A 33 -13.79 42.10 -12.97
CA ASP A 33 -14.95 41.82 -13.82
C ASP A 33 -14.71 40.61 -14.68
N PHE A 34 -15.73 39.76 -14.86
CA PHE A 34 -15.64 38.60 -15.73
C PHE A 34 -16.81 38.45 -16.70
N SER A 35 -16.57 37.83 -17.82
CA SER A 35 -17.57 37.60 -18.86
C SER A 35 -18.56 36.50 -18.43
N THR A 36 -19.87 36.72 -18.64
CA THR A 36 -20.90 35.70 -18.46
C THR A 36 -21.01 34.78 -19.67
N ASN A 37 -20.24 35.03 -20.74
CA ASN A 37 -20.37 34.42 -22.07
C ASN A 37 -21.75 34.64 -22.73
N ILE A 38 -22.52 35.60 -22.25
CA ILE A 38 -23.78 36.01 -22.82
C ILE A 38 -23.59 37.38 -23.51
N ARG A 39 -24.19 37.54 -24.65
CA ARG A 39 -24.20 38.82 -25.37
C ARG A 39 -25.64 39.35 -25.44
N ALA A 40 -25.76 40.69 -25.45
CA ALA A 40 -27.06 41.37 -25.52
C ALA A 40 -26.96 42.61 -26.39
N THR A 41 -28.07 43.02 -27.01
CA THR A 41 -28.24 44.35 -27.52
C THR A 41 -28.58 45.34 -26.38
N VAL A 42 -28.40 46.63 -26.62
CA VAL A 42 -28.78 47.66 -25.61
C VAL A 42 -30.27 47.66 -25.33
N GLU A 43 -31.08 47.31 -26.32
CA GLU A 43 -32.52 47.30 -26.26
C GLU A 43 -33.08 46.13 -25.47
N GLU A 44 -32.51 44.94 -25.61
CA GLU A 44 -32.89 43.72 -24.89
C GLU A 44 -32.53 43.75 -23.40
N TRP A 45 -31.49 44.51 -23.04
CA TRP A 45 -30.98 44.50 -21.67
C TRP A 45 -31.62 45.60 -20.79
N ASN A 46 -32.19 45.20 -19.68
CA ASN A 46 -32.65 46.17 -18.66
C ASN A 46 -31.64 46.27 -17.51
N ALA A 47 -30.88 47.37 -17.50
CA ALA A 47 -29.83 47.59 -16.50
C ALA A 47 -30.36 47.80 -15.08
N LYS A 48 -31.60 48.24 -14.90
CA LYS A 48 -32.23 48.46 -13.56
C LYS A 48 -32.61 47.13 -12.92
N THR A 49 -33.25 46.25 -13.70
CA THR A 49 -33.69 44.93 -13.21
C THR A 49 -32.63 43.84 -13.39
N GLN A 50 -31.57 44.13 -14.14
CA GLN A 50 -30.50 43.19 -14.51
C GLN A 50 -31.06 41.92 -15.20
N LYS A 51 -32.03 42.11 -16.09
CA LYS A 51 -32.70 41.02 -16.83
C LYS A 51 -32.88 41.38 -18.29
N PHE A 52 -32.96 40.38 -19.14
CA PHE A 52 -33.41 40.51 -20.51
C PHE A 52 -34.90 40.79 -20.55
N LYS A 53 -35.31 41.74 -21.42
CA LYS A 53 -36.71 42.11 -21.62
C LYS A 53 -37.41 41.07 -22.53
N GLY A 54 -38.72 40.95 -22.37
CA GLY A 54 -39.55 40.05 -23.19
C GLY A 54 -39.53 38.60 -22.75
N ILE A 55 -40.40 37.79 -23.37
CA ILE A 55 -40.67 36.39 -23.02
C ILE A 55 -40.23 35.41 -24.12
N SER A 56 -39.35 35.83 -25.04
CA SER A 56 -38.83 34.92 -26.04
C SER A 56 -38.01 33.82 -25.34
N ASP A 57 -38.08 32.60 -25.90
CA ASP A 57 -37.36 31.43 -25.36
C ASP A 57 -35.87 31.73 -25.14
N GLU A 58 -35.25 32.47 -26.08
CA GLU A 58 -33.86 32.88 -25.97
C GLU A 58 -33.62 33.79 -24.74
N ASN A 59 -34.47 34.78 -24.50
CA ASN A 59 -34.32 35.70 -23.36
C ASN A 59 -34.64 35.02 -22.04
N VAL A 60 -35.59 34.07 -22.02
CA VAL A 60 -35.88 33.22 -20.86
C VAL A 60 -34.64 32.38 -20.52
N LEU A 61 -34.00 31.77 -21.52
CA LEU A 61 -32.78 30.99 -21.33
C LEU A 61 -31.60 31.85 -20.84
N LYS A 62 -31.41 33.04 -21.43
CA LYS A 62 -30.38 34.01 -20.99
C LYS A 62 -30.61 34.44 -19.53
N ASN A 63 -31.82 34.72 -19.13
CA ASN A 63 -32.16 35.08 -17.75
C ASN A 63 -31.94 33.89 -16.78
N ALA A 64 -32.27 32.66 -17.20
CA ALA A 64 -32.01 31.47 -16.40
C ALA A 64 -30.48 31.27 -16.15
N LYS A 65 -29.64 31.47 -17.17
CA LYS A 65 -28.19 31.41 -17.04
C LYS A 65 -27.63 32.49 -16.08
N LEU A 66 -28.15 33.72 -16.15
CA LEU A 66 -27.76 34.75 -15.19
C LEU A 66 -28.11 34.39 -13.75
N LYS A 67 -29.30 33.82 -13.58
CA LYS A 67 -29.74 33.35 -12.25
C LYS A 67 -28.90 32.18 -11.74
N GLU A 68 -28.48 31.28 -12.63
CA GLU A 68 -27.55 30.20 -12.30
C GLU A 68 -26.20 30.73 -11.79
N ILE A 69 -25.62 31.73 -12.49
CA ILE A 69 -24.37 32.40 -12.08
C ILE A 69 -24.56 33.04 -10.69
N GLU A 70 -25.62 33.79 -10.49
CA GLU A 70 -25.95 34.43 -9.20
C GLU A 70 -26.09 33.40 -8.07
N ASN A 71 -26.83 32.31 -8.31
CA ASN A 71 -27.01 31.24 -7.34
C ASN A 71 -25.68 30.57 -6.98
N ARG A 72 -24.83 30.27 -7.95
CA ARG A 72 -23.51 29.67 -7.71
C ARG A 72 -22.62 30.58 -6.87
N LEU A 73 -22.59 31.88 -7.16
CA LEU A 73 -21.87 32.88 -6.35
C LEU A 73 -22.41 32.96 -4.91
N ASN A 74 -23.73 32.90 -4.75
CA ASN A 74 -24.35 32.90 -3.44
C ASN A 74 -24.05 31.64 -2.63
N ILE A 75 -24.00 30.46 -3.26
CA ILE A 75 -23.62 29.20 -2.61
C ILE A 75 -22.18 29.31 -2.08
N ILE A 76 -21.23 29.80 -2.89
CA ILE A 76 -19.83 30.01 -2.47
C ILE A 76 -19.77 30.99 -1.28
N TYR A 77 -20.47 32.10 -1.37
CA TYR A 77 -20.53 33.10 -0.30
C TYR A 77 -21.05 32.49 1.01
N LEU A 78 -22.19 31.78 0.97
CA LEU A 78 -22.80 31.15 2.15
C LEU A 78 -21.93 30.04 2.76
N ASP A 79 -21.19 29.30 1.93
CA ASP A 79 -20.25 28.29 2.42
C ASP A 79 -19.09 28.91 3.19
N LEU A 80 -18.53 30.02 2.69
CA LEU A 80 -17.48 30.77 3.37
C LEU A 80 -17.96 31.33 4.71
N GLU A 81 -19.17 31.91 4.74
CA GLU A 81 -19.81 32.42 5.97
C GLU A 81 -20.03 31.29 6.99
N LYS A 82 -20.64 30.19 6.56
CA LYS A 82 -20.93 29.02 7.41
C LYS A 82 -19.66 28.43 8.04
N ASN A 83 -18.58 28.39 7.28
CA ASN A 83 -17.30 27.82 7.72
C ASN A 83 -16.40 28.86 8.41
N ARG A 84 -16.88 30.10 8.61
CA ARG A 84 -16.13 31.22 9.22
C ARG A 84 -14.75 31.43 8.59
N LYS A 85 -14.61 31.17 7.29
CA LYS A 85 -13.38 31.40 6.55
C LYS A 85 -13.27 32.89 6.18
N PRO A 86 -12.12 33.53 6.32
CA PRO A 86 -11.92 34.89 5.83
C PRO A 86 -12.05 34.92 4.29
N TYR A 87 -12.74 35.93 3.76
CA TYR A 87 -12.94 36.04 2.32
C TYR A 87 -13.05 37.50 1.88
N THR A 88 -12.76 37.73 0.60
CA THR A 88 -12.93 38.98 -0.11
C THR A 88 -13.78 38.74 -1.37
N ALA A 89 -14.14 39.82 -2.07
CA ALA A 89 -14.78 39.68 -3.38
C ALA A 89 -13.90 38.92 -4.38
N THR A 90 -12.57 39.10 -4.29
CA THR A 90 -11.59 38.36 -5.11
C THR A 90 -11.56 36.87 -4.76
N THR A 91 -11.64 36.50 -3.48
CA THR A 91 -11.71 35.09 -3.06
C THR A 91 -12.94 34.38 -3.67
N ILE A 92 -14.12 35.05 -3.65
CA ILE A 92 -15.32 34.49 -4.28
C ILE A 92 -15.17 34.38 -5.79
N TYR A 93 -14.55 35.39 -6.42
CA TYR A 93 -14.25 35.37 -7.85
C TYR A 93 -13.33 34.19 -8.21
N GLU A 94 -12.26 33.96 -7.47
CA GLU A 94 -11.32 32.86 -7.67
C GLU A 94 -11.99 31.50 -7.51
N LEU A 95 -12.78 31.30 -6.44
CA LEU A 95 -13.52 30.08 -6.20
C LEU A 95 -14.58 29.82 -7.29
N TYR A 96 -15.24 30.89 -7.79
CA TYR A 96 -16.20 30.78 -8.89
C TYR A 96 -15.52 30.34 -10.20
N HIS A 97 -14.28 30.82 -10.46
CA HIS A 97 -13.49 30.48 -11.64
C HIS A 97 -12.58 29.26 -11.44
N GLN A 98 -12.39 28.79 -10.20
CA GLN A 98 -11.83 27.46 -10.01
C GLN A 98 -12.70 26.50 -10.82
N LYS A 99 -12.14 26.03 -11.92
CA LYS A 99 -12.70 24.85 -12.58
C LYS A 99 -12.75 23.79 -11.50
N ASP A 100 -13.94 23.28 -11.19
CA ASP A 100 -14.03 21.97 -10.55
C ASP A 100 -13.16 21.08 -11.44
N GLU A 101 -11.93 20.82 -11.01
CA GLU A 101 -11.10 19.86 -11.72
C GLU A 101 -11.90 18.58 -11.74
N VAL A 102 -12.26 18.14 -12.93
CA VAL A 102 -13.01 16.91 -13.16
C VAL A 102 -12.04 15.78 -12.87
N ILE A 103 -11.80 15.54 -11.58
CA ILE A 103 -10.92 14.46 -11.13
C ILE A 103 -11.72 13.17 -11.17
N LEU A 104 -11.37 12.29 -12.08
CA LEU A 104 -11.91 10.93 -12.14
C LEU A 104 -11.12 10.01 -11.21
N LEU A 105 -11.74 8.92 -10.77
CA LEU A 105 -11.03 7.89 -10.00
C LEU A 105 -9.78 7.38 -10.75
N LYS A 106 -9.83 7.30 -12.07
CA LYS A 106 -8.68 6.94 -12.92
C LYS A 106 -7.49 7.87 -12.70
N ASN A 107 -7.71 9.18 -12.63
CA ASN A 107 -6.62 10.15 -12.41
C ASN A 107 -5.94 9.94 -11.05
N LEU A 108 -6.71 9.56 -10.02
CA LEU A 108 -6.13 9.25 -8.72
C LEU A 108 -5.26 7.98 -8.77
N PHE A 109 -5.64 6.94 -9.52
CA PHE A 109 -4.78 5.76 -9.73
C PHE A 109 -3.46 6.14 -10.39
N GLU A 110 -3.51 6.94 -11.45
CA GLU A 110 -2.31 7.39 -12.19
C GLU A 110 -1.37 8.17 -11.27
N GLN A 111 -1.87 9.18 -10.55
CA GLN A 111 -1.08 9.98 -9.61
C GLN A 111 -0.51 9.14 -8.46
N TYR A 112 -1.30 8.23 -7.90
CA TYR A 112 -0.81 7.37 -6.82
C TYR A 112 0.31 6.45 -7.30
N ARG A 113 0.22 5.89 -8.52
CA ARG A 113 1.30 5.09 -9.12
C ARG A 113 2.60 5.87 -9.24
N GLU A 114 2.54 7.15 -9.65
CA GLU A 114 3.73 8.00 -9.72
C GLU A 114 4.42 8.12 -8.35
N THR A 115 3.66 8.30 -7.27
CA THR A 115 4.24 8.35 -5.92
C THR A 115 4.91 7.04 -5.49
N GLN A 116 4.53 5.90 -6.08
CA GLN A 116 5.09 4.59 -5.75
C GLN A 116 6.38 4.27 -6.51
N LYS A 117 6.65 4.90 -7.65
CA LYS A 117 7.89 4.72 -8.44
C LYS A 117 9.17 5.06 -7.66
N LEU A 118 9.06 5.86 -6.62
CA LEU A 118 10.18 6.20 -5.73
C LEU A 118 10.55 5.09 -4.73
N LYS A 119 9.78 3.98 -4.68
CA LYS A 119 10.02 2.86 -3.77
C LYS A 119 10.95 1.82 -4.39
N LYS A 120 11.59 1.00 -3.54
CA LYS A 120 12.43 -0.12 -4.01
C LYS A 120 11.62 -1.04 -4.94
N SER A 121 12.21 -1.49 -6.04
CA SER A 121 11.57 -2.24 -7.14
C SER A 121 10.67 -3.42 -6.71
N ARG A 122 11.06 -4.19 -5.67
CA ARG A 122 10.25 -5.30 -5.14
C ARG A 122 8.95 -4.80 -4.46
N THR A 123 9.02 -3.68 -3.75
CA THR A 123 7.86 -3.06 -3.07
C THR A 123 6.93 -2.42 -4.10
N GLU A 124 7.50 -1.72 -5.06
CA GLU A 124 6.77 -1.13 -6.18
C GLU A 124 5.99 -2.19 -6.97
N ARG A 125 6.63 -3.32 -7.35
CA ARG A 125 5.97 -4.43 -8.05
C ARG A 125 4.81 -5.02 -7.24
N LYS A 126 4.99 -5.19 -5.93
CA LYS A 126 3.90 -5.65 -5.04
C LYS A 126 2.73 -4.68 -5.04
N ILE A 127 2.99 -3.39 -4.89
CA ILE A 127 1.95 -2.35 -4.87
C ILE A 127 1.26 -2.29 -6.23
N SER A 128 2.01 -2.33 -7.32
CA SER A 128 1.46 -2.34 -8.68
C SER A 128 0.47 -3.49 -8.89
N ASN A 129 0.83 -4.71 -8.45
CA ASN A 129 -0.07 -5.87 -8.57
C ASN A 129 -1.36 -5.67 -7.75
N LEU A 130 -1.27 -5.11 -6.54
CA LEU A 130 -2.45 -4.84 -5.70
C LEU A 130 -3.34 -3.76 -6.34
N LEU A 131 -2.74 -2.71 -6.90
CA LEU A 131 -3.48 -1.65 -7.58
C LEU A 131 -4.12 -2.15 -8.87
N ASN A 132 -3.45 -3.01 -9.64
CA ASN A 132 -4.02 -3.60 -10.86
C ASN A 132 -5.33 -4.34 -10.55
N ASN A 133 -5.37 -5.12 -9.48
CA ASN A 133 -6.58 -5.84 -9.08
C ASN A 133 -7.74 -4.90 -8.71
N ILE A 134 -7.43 -3.79 -8.02
CA ILE A 134 -8.44 -2.78 -7.65
C ILE A 134 -8.93 -2.05 -8.88
N GLU A 135 -8.01 -1.64 -9.76
CA GLU A 135 -8.31 -0.91 -10.98
C GLU A 135 -9.10 -1.76 -11.97
N GLU A 136 -8.74 -3.04 -12.15
CA GLU A 136 -9.50 -3.99 -12.97
C GLU A 136 -10.95 -4.12 -12.51
N TYR A 137 -11.19 -4.21 -11.19
CA TYR A 137 -12.55 -4.20 -10.65
C TYR A 137 -13.24 -2.85 -10.94
N ALA A 138 -12.55 -1.75 -10.71
CA ALA A 138 -13.10 -0.41 -10.90
C ALA A 138 -13.46 -0.15 -12.37
N GLU A 139 -12.66 -0.64 -13.33
CA GLU A 139 -12.94 -0.56 -14.76
C GLU A 139 -14.17 -1.37 -15.15
N LYS A 140 -14.23 -2.65 -14.74
CA LYS A 140 -15.37 -3.55 -15.00
C LYS A 140 -16.71 -3.02 -14.47
N ASN A 141 -16.66 -2.20 -13.41
CA ASN A 141 -17.83 -1.61 -12.77
C ASN A 141 -18.00 -0.11 -13.09
N PHE A 142 -17.29 0.41 -14.09
CA PHE A 142 -17.33 1.81 -14.54
C PHE A 142 -16.98 2.85 -13.49
N LEU A 143 -16.35 2.45 -12.39
CA LEU A 143 -15.97 3.37 -11.31
C LEU A 143 -14.83 4.30 -11.75
N THR A 144 -13.94 3.86 -12.64
CA THR A 144 -12.83 4.67 -13.17
C THR A 144 -13.30 5.90 -13.94
N LYS A 145 -14.54 5.86 -14.47
CA LYS A 145 -15.17 6.95 -15.21
C LYS A 145 -16.01 7.87 -14.33
N LYS A 146 -16.21 7.53 -13.05
CA LYS A 146 -16.91 8.39 -12.10
C LYS A 146 -16.03 9.53 -11.62
N LEU A 147 -16.64 10.64 -11.30
CA LEU A 147 -15.99 11.70 -10.55
C LEU A 147 -15.52 11.17 -9.21
N LEU A 148 -14.33 11.54 -8.78
CA LEU A 148 -13.76 11.06 -7.53
C LEU A 148 -14.68 11.35 -6.32
N LYS A 149 -15.33 12.51 -6.31
CA LYS A 149 -16.31 12.91 -5.29
C LYS A 149 -17.61 12.09 -5.28
N GLU A 150 -17.89 11.35 -6.35
CA GLU A 150 -19.08 10.48 -6.46
C GLU A 150 -18.82 9.05 -6.00
N ILE A 151 -17.55 8.70 -5.74
CA ILE A 151 -17.18 7.39 -5.21
C ILE A 151 -17.66 7.28 -3.76
N ARG A 152 -18.52 6.30 -3.51
CA ARG A 152 -19.12 6.06 -2.21
C ARG A 152 -18.46 4.89 -1.50
N LYS A 153 -18.55 4.85 -0.18
CA LYS A 153 -18.15 3.72 0.65
C LYS A 153 -18.75 2.41 0.13
N SER A 154 -20.04 2.42 -0.25
CA SER A 154 -20.73 1.23 -0.77
C SER A 154 -20.15 0.68 -2.07
N ASP A 155 -19.59 1.52 -2.94
CA ASP A 155 -18.92 1.07 -4.16
C ASP A 155 -17.65 0.26 -3.83
N LEU A 156 -16.91 0.72 -2.82
CA LEU A 156 -15.67 0.07 -2.37
C LEU A 156 -15.97 -1.21 -1.56
N GLU A 157 -17.00 -1.21 -0.72
CA GLU A 157 -17.43 -2.40 0.03
C GLU A 157 -17.87 -3.52 -0.93
N LYS A 158 -18.62 -3.20 -1.98
CA LYS A 158 -19.00 -4.17 -3.03
C LYS A 158 -17.78 -4.80 -3.69
N MET A 159 -16.72 -4.03 -3.91
CA MET A 159 -15.45 -4.55 -4.46
C MET A 159 -14.84 -5.61 -3.54
N PHE A 160 -14.73 -5.35 -2.25
CA PHE A 160 -14.15 -6.30 -1.30
C PHE A 160 -15.02 -7.55 -1.12
N LEU A 161 -16.35 -7.39 -1.14
CA LEU A 161 -17.27 -8.51 -1.14
C LEU A 161 -17.12 -9.37 -2.40
N GLN A 162 -16.91 -8.75 -3.57
CA GLN A 162 -16.63 -9.50 -4.80
C GLN A 162 -15.30 -10.25 -4.74
N PHE A 163 -14.25 -9.65 -4.17
CA PHE A 163 -12.97 -10.35 -3.95
C PHE A 163 -13.17 -11.56 -3.04
N LYS A 164 -14.01 -11.44 -2.00
CA LYS A 164 -14.34 -12.57 -1.13
C LYS A 164 -15.12 -13.67 -1.86
N LYS A 165 -16.09 -13.30 -2.71
CA LYS A 165 -16.82 -14.26 -3.56
C LYS A 165 -15.90 -15.00 -4.53
N ASN A 166 -14.83 -14.35 -4.98
CA ASN A 166 -13.79 -14.95 -5.82
C ASN A 166 -12.78 -15.79 -4.99
N ASN A 167 -13.13 -16.19 -3.78
CA ASN A 167 -12.32 -17.03 -2.87
C ASN A 167 -10.98 -16.40 -2.43
N TRP A 168 -10.87 -15.09 -2.42
CA TRP A 168 -9.67 -14.46 -1.89
C TRP A 168 -9.61 -14.57 -0.35
N GLY A 169 -8.40 -14.86 0.16
CA GLY A 169 -8.16 -14.89 1.61
C GLY A 169 -8.28 -13.52 2.26
N ASN A 170 -8.77 -13.46 3.49
CA ASN A 170 -9.01 -12.21 4.21
C ASN A 170 -7.75 -11.35 4.36
N ASN A 171 -6.58 -11.95 4.58
CA ASN A 171 -5.30 -11.22 4.67
C ASN A 171 -4.89 -10.58 3.34
N HIS A 172 -5.24 -11.21 2.22
CA HIS A 172 -5.00 -10.66 0.88
C HIS A 172 -5.91 -9.46 0.63
N ILE A 173 -7.20 -9.59 0.92
CA ILE A 173 -8.18 -8.49 0.82
C ILE A 173 -7.77 -7.32 1.72
N ALA A 174 -7.42 -7.59 3.00
CA ALA A 174 -6.96 -6.55 3.92
C ALA A 174 -5.72 -5.79 3.41
N SER A 175 -4.85 -6.47 2.66
CA SER A 175 -3.70 -5.81 2.03
C SER A 175 -4.14 -4.82 0.94
N HIS A 176 -5.15 -5.15 0.14
CA HIS A 176 -5.72 -4.22 -0.86
C HIS A 176 -6.36 -3.01 -0.19
N LEU A 177 -7.08 -3.22 0.91
CA LEU A 177 -7.70 -2.12 1.67
C LEU A 177 -6.67 -1.13 2.21
N VAL A 178 -5.52 -1.61 2.69
CA VAL A 178 -4.44 -0.73 3.17
C VAL A 178 -3.99 0.23 2.07
N TYR A 179 -3.73 -0.28 0.87
CA TYR A 179 -3.27 0.56 -0.25
C TYR A 179 -4.39 1.43 -0.83
N LEU A 180 -5.62 0.95 -0.83
CA LEU A 180 -6.77 1.77 -1.21
C LEU A 180 -6.94 2.97 -0.25
N LYS A 181 -6.86 2.73 1.06
CA LYS A 181 -6.89 3.81 2.06
C LYS A 181 -5.74 4.81 1.88
N ASP A 182 -4.54 4.33 1.57
CA ASP A 182 -3.37 5.17 1.33
C ASP A 182 -3.55 6.03 0.06
N MET A 183 -4.13 5.46 -0.99
CA MET A 183 -4.48 6.18 -2.23
C MET A 183 -5.51 7.30 -1.96
N PHE A 184 -6.57 7.04 -1.18
CA PHE A 184 -7.52 8.08 -0.82
C PHE A 184 -6.95 9.12 0.16
N LYS A 185 -5.94 8.78 0.98
CA LYS A 185 -5.18 9.78 1.75
C LYS A 185 -4.42 10.75 0.84
N LEU A 186 -3.92 10.29 -0.29
CA LEU A 186 -3.33 11.18 -1.30
C LEU A 186 -4.38 12.16 -1.83
N ALA A 187 -5.60 11.69 -2.13
CA ALA A 187 -6.68 12.55 -2.59
C ALA A 187 -7.05 13.65 -1.58
N LEU A 188 -7.03 13.32 -0.27
CA LEU A 188 -7.21 14.31 0.79
C LEU A 188 -6.07 15.32 0.86
N LYS A 189 -4.81 14.89 0.67
CA LYS A 189 -3.63 15.77 0.67
C LYS A 189 -3.59 16.73 -0.53
N LEU A 190 -4.23 16.33 -1.63
CA LEU A 190 -4.33 17.13 -2.86
C LEU A 190 -5.62 17.95 -2.91
N ASP A 191 -6.37 18.01 -1.81
CA ASP A 191 -7.66 18.71 -1.70
C ASP A 191 -8.71 18.27 -2.74
N TYR A 192 -8.58 17.07 -3.29
CA TYR A 192 -9.57 16.50 -4.22
C TYR A 192 -10.83 16.01 -3.52
N LEU A 193 -10.73 15.70 -2.24
CA LEU A 193 -11.83 15.24 -1.37
C LEU A 193 -11.71 15.87 0.02
N GLU A 194 -12.85 16.18 0.63
CA GLU A 194 -12.90 16.58 2.03
C GLU A 194 -12.87 15.38 2.98
N LYS A 195 -13.42 14.23 2.57
CA LYS A 195 -13.52 13.00 3.34
C LYS A 195 -13.20 11.79 2.47
N SER A 196 -12.52 10.80 3.03
CA SER A 196 -12.20 9.56 2.33
C SER A 196 -13.39 8.60 2.34
N PRO A 197 -13.86 8.10 1.18
CA PRO A 197 -14.87 7.05 1.15
C PRO A 197 -14.39 5.71 1.72
N ALA A 198 -13.08 5.52 1.85
CA ALA A 198 -12.47 4.31 2.40
C ALA A 198 -12.20 4.39 3.92
N GLU A 199 -12.46 5.54 4.58
CA GLU A 199 -12.06 5.78 5.97
C GLU A 199 -12.62 4.72 6.93
N TYR A 200 -13.92 4.49 6.88
CA TYR A 200 -14.65 3.60 7.79
C TYR A 200 -14.89 2.21 7.19
N ILE A 201 -14.12 1.82 6.17
CA ILE A 201 -14.13 0.44 5.70
C ILE A 201 -13.17 -0.35 6.58
N ASP A 202 -13.63 -1.46 7.13
CA ASP A 202 -12.79 -2.39 7.85
C ASP A 202 -12.89 -3.80 7.26
N TRP A 203 -11.81 -4.56 7.34
CA TRP A 203 -11.77 -5.94 6.88
C TRP A 203 -10.95 -6.79 7.86
N LYS A 204 -11.65 -7.68 8.54
CA LYS A 204 -11.04 -8.55 9.55
C LYS A 204 -10.05 -9.52 8.90
N LYS A 205 -8.83 -9.49 9.37
CA LYS A 205 -7.80 -10.44 8.98
C LYS A 205 -8.07 -11.81 9.59
N ASP A 206 -7.60 -12.86 8.92
CA ASP A 206 -7.55 -14.17 9.54
C ASP A 206 -6.60 -14.14 10.74
N PRO A 207 -6.87 -14.95 11.78
CA PRO A 207 -5.94 -15.10 12.89
C PRO A 207 -4.58 -15.60 12.39
N ASP A 208 -3.53 -15.30 13.13
CA ASP A 208 -2.20 -15.80 12.81
C ASP A 208 -2.22 -17.34 12.75
N LYS A 209 -1.76 -17.87 11.62
CA LYS A 209 -1.63 -19.33 11.46
C LYS A 209 -0.58 -19.89 12.39
N GLU A 210 -0.79 -21.12 12.82
CA GLU A 210 0.22 -21.84 13.59
C GLU A 210 1.57 -21.88 12.86
N ILE A 211 2.65 -21.77 13.63
CA ILE A 211 3.98 -21.78 13.06
C ILE A 211 4.35 -23.20 12.64
N ILE A 212 4.55 -23.38 11.34
CA ILE A 212 5.04 -24.63 10.78
C ILE A 212 6.58 -24.63 10.87
N TYR A 213 7.14 -25.64 11.52
CA TYR A 213 8.57 -25.93 11.65
C TYR A 213 8.78 -27.44 11.66
N LEU A 214 9.99 -27.91 11.39
CA LEU A 214 10.33 -29.32 11.55
C LEU A 214 10.75 -29.59 12.99
N ASP A 215 10.25 -30.68 13.58
CA ASP A 215 10.77 -31.21 14.83
C ASP A 215 12.09 -31.98 14.59
N ASP A 216 12.71 -32.48 15.66
CA ASP A 216 14.03 -33.12 15.60
C ASP A 216 14.02 -34.34 14.68
N GLU A 217 12.97 -35.16 14.77
CA GLU A 217 12.86 -36.40 13.98
C GLU A 217 12.62 -36.10 12.50
N GLU A 218 11.80 -35.09 12.21
CA GLU A 218 11.56 -34.63 10.84
C GLU A 218 12.83 -34.03 10.22
N LEU A 219 13.54 -33.20 11.00
CA LEU A 219 14.81 -32.62 10.52
C LEU A 219 15.86 -33.71 10.28
N GLN A 220 15.98 -34.67 11.20
CA GLN A 220 16.88 -35.81 11.05
C GLN A 220 16.58 -36.61 9.78
N ARG A 221 15.30 -36.91 9.48
CA ARG A 221 14.91 -37.58 8.24
C ARG A 221 15.35 -36.80 6.99
N VAL A 222 15.29 -35.47 7.02
CA VAL A 222 15.79 -34.63 5.93
C VAL A 222 17.31 -34.68 5.82
N GLU A 223 18.04 -34.66 6.92
CA GLU A 223 19.51 -34.76 6.95
C GLU A 223 20.01 -36.08 6.40
N GLU A 224 19.37 -37.17 6.79
CA GLU A 224 19.72 -38.55 6.42
C GLU A 224 19.21 -38.93 5.02
N TYR A 225 18.34 -38.12 4.40
CA TYR A 225 17.77 -38.40 3.09
C TYR A 225 18.85 -38.55 2.03
N LYS A 226 18.99 -39.76 1.47
CA LYS A 226 19.94 -40.08 0.40
C LYS A 226 19.23 -40.11 -0.95
N THR A 227 19.82 -39.52 -1.96
CA THR A 227 19.31 -39.50 -3.32
C THR A 227 20.44 -39.28 -4.30
N ASP A 228 20.38 -39.92 -5.47
CA ASP A 228 21.35 -39.71 -6.56
C ASP A 228 20.99 -38.50 -7.43
N ILE A 229 19.83 -37.89 -7.17
CA ILE A 229 19.32 -36.73 -7.91
C ILE A 229 20.05 -35.47 -7.39
N LEU A 230 21.05 -35.00 -8.11
CA LEU A 230 21.92 -33.89 -7.70
C LEU A 230 21.15 -32.61 -7.31
N ARG A 231 20.02 -32.29 -7.99
CA ARG A 231 19.20 -31.12 -7.65
C ARG A 231 18.55 -31.24 -6.26
N LEU A 232 18.14 -32.44 -5.88
CA LEU A 232 17.53 -32.70 -4.57
C LEU A 232 18.60 -32.71 -3.46
N GLN A 233 19.80 -33.26 -3.73
CA GLN A 233 20.93 -33.16 -2.79
C GLN A 233 21.23 -31.70 -2.47
N LYS A 234 21.35 -30.85 -3.51
CA LYS A 234 21.64 -29.41 -3.37
C LYS A 234 20.57 -28.69 -2.55
N VAL A 235 19.30 -28.99 -2.80
CA VAL A 235 18.17 -28.36 -2.10
C VAL A 235 18.10 -28.83 -0.65
N ARG A 236 18.30 -30.12 -0.38
CA ARG A 236 18.40 -30.68 0.97
C ARG A 236 19.49 -29.99 1.77
N ASP A 237 20.71 -29.95 1.23
CA ASP A 237 21.86 -29.39 1.92
C ASP A 237 21.65 -27.90 2.24
N LEU A 238 21.11 -27.14 1.30
CA LEU A 238 20.81 -25.74 1.53
C LEU A 238 19.70 -25.53 2.58
N PHE A 239 18.70 -26.44 2.61
CA PHE A 239 17.64 -26.41 3.62
C PHE A 239 18.21 -26.70 5.01
N VAL A 240 19.00 -27.75 5.13
CA VAL A 240 19.68 -28.11 6.39
C VAL A 240 20.61 -26.99 6.85
N PHE A 241 21.41 -26.42 5.95
CA PHE A 241 22.24 -25.25 6.27
C PHE A 241 21.43 -24.14 6.92
N VAL A 242 20.27 -23.78 6.34
CA VAL A 242 19.40 -22.73 6.89
C VAL A 242 18.79 -23.13 8.24
N CYS A 243 18.50 -24.41 8.47
CA CYS A 243 18.04 -24.88 9.77
C CYS A 243 19.10 -24.68 10.89
N TYR A 244 20.39 -24.58 10.54
CA TYR A 244 21.48 -24.38 11.50
C TYR A 244 22.06 -22.98 11.54
N CYS A 245 21.71 -22.08 10.61
CA CYS A 245 22.16 -20.68 10.63
C CYS A 245 21.04 -19.64 10.67
N GLY A 246 19.80 -20.05 10.39
CA GLY A 246 18.62 -19.18 10.46
C GLY A 246 18.56 -18.06 9.41
N LEU A 247 19.39 -18.05 8.39
CA LEU A 247 19.40 -17.04 7.35
C LEU A 247 18.06 -17.02 6.57
N SER A 248 17.65 -15.85 6.11
CA SER A 248 16.53 -15.80 5.16
C SER A 248 17.03 -16.08 3.74
N PHE A 249 16.13 -16.48 2.84
CA PHE A 249 16.50 -16.68 1.43
C PHE A 249 17.16 -15.45 0.81
N ALA A 250 16.68 -14.25 1.16
CA ALA A 250 17.29 -13.00 0.67
C ALA A 250 18.69 -12.73 1.26
N ASP A 251 19.00 -13.27 2.43
CA ASP A 251 20.33 -13.18 3.01
C ASP A 251 21.31 -14.10 2.27
N LEU A 252 20.84 -15.30 1.86
CA LEU A 252 21.62 -16.25 1.05
C LEU A 252 21.97 -15.70 -0.34
N GLU A 253 21.13 -14.83 -0.91
CA GLU A 253 21.39 -14.20 -2.22
C GLU A 253 22.55 -13.20 -2.21
N VAL A 254 22.96 -12.73 -1.02
CA VAL A 254 23.91 -11.62 -0.90
C VAL A 254 25.11 -11.91 0.01
N ILE A 255 25.07 -13.01 0.76
CA ILE A 255 26.13 -13.36 1.69
C ILE A 255 27.43 -13.68 0.94
N THR A 256 28.55 -13.17 1.48
CA THR A 256 29.89 -13.35 0.92
C THR A 256 30.86 -13.81 2.00
N GLN A 257 32.08 -14.19 1.60
CA GLN A 257 33.14 -14.56 2.56
C GLN A 257 33.51 -13.42 3.51
N LYS A 258 33.24 -12.15 3.14
CA LYS A 258 33.49 -10.98 3.99
C LYS A 258 32.57 -10.91 5.19
N ASP A 259 31.41 -11.58 5.11
CA ASP A 259 30.41 -11.66 6.18
C ASP A 259 30.72 -12.78 7.20
N ILE A 260 31.83 -13.53 6.99
CA ILE A 260 32.35 -14.53 7.92
C ILE A 260 33.47 -13.89 8.73
N ILE A 261 33.29 -13.86 10.03
CA ILE A 261 34.27 -13.31 10.99
C ILE A 261 34.64 -14.34 12.05
N ILE A 262 35.78 -14.19 12.70
CA ILE A 262 36.10 -14.93 13.91
C ILE A 262 35.36 -14.27 15.06
N GLY A 263 34.48 -15.00 15.73
CA GLY A 263 33.73 -14.53 16.87
C GLY A 263 34.52 -14.51 18.19
N PRO A 264 33.92 -13.98 19.25
CA PRO A 264 34.60 -13.88 20.54
C PRO A 264 34.90 -15.24 21.20
N ASP A 265 34.27 -16.30 20.72
CA ASP A 265 34.46 -17.69 21.15
C ASP A 265 35.47 -18.46 20.26
N GLY A 266 36.13 -17.78 19.34
CA GLY A 266 37.12 -18.34 18.43
C GLY A 266 36.55 -19.15 17.26
N ARG A 267 35.22 -19.25 17.14
CA ARG A 267 34.54 -19.92 16.01
C ARG A 267 34.25 -18.96 14.88
N ASP A 268 33.95 -19.49 13.72
CA ASP A 268 33.44 -18.71 12.60
C ASP A 268 31.98 -18.27 12.90
N TRP A 269 31.71 -17.01 12.63
CA TRP A 269 30.41 -16.40 12.76
C TRP A 269 29.97 -15.74 11.46
N ILE A 270 28.69 -15.76 11.20
CA ILE A 270 28.06 -14.92 10.18
C ILE A 270 27.70 -13.58 10.82
N ASP A 271 28.26 -12.47 10.31
CA ASP A 271 27.94 -11.10 10.70
C ASP A 271 27.43 -10.32 9.48
N LEU A 272 26.14 -10.44 9.19
CA LEU A 272 25.51 -9.89 8.01
C LEU A 272 24.65 -8.67 8.32
N LYS A 273 24.99 -7.51 7.75
CA LYS A 273 24.15 -6.30 7.81
C LYS A 273 23.02 -6.39 6.81
N ARG A 274 21.78 -6.52 7.29
CA ARG A 274 20.59 -6.66 6.45
C ARG A 274 20.21 -5.35 5.78
N THR A 275 20.15 -5.32 4.46
CA THR A 275 19.71 -4.15 3.68
C THR A 275 18.23 -3.84 3.86
N LYS A 276 17.37 -4.83 4.07
CA LYS A 276 15.91 -4.66 4.17
C LYS A 276 15.43 -4.17 5.53
N THR A 277 16.04 -4.65 6.63
CA THR A 277 15.55 -4.39 7.99
C THR A 277 16.48 -3.49 8.79
N ARG A 278 17.66 -3.14 8.25
CA ARG A 278 18.75 -2.42 8.96
C ARG A 278 19.18 -3.08 10.27
N GLY A 279 18.82 -4.35 10.50
CA GLY A 279 19.27 -5.15 11.62
C GLY A 279 20.53 -5.95 11.24
N ALA A 280 21.42 -6.20 12.19
CA ALA A 280 22.48 -7.16 12.03
C ALA A 280 21.95 -8.59 12.28
N THR A 281 22.43 -9.56 11.51
CA THR A 281 22.27 -10.99 11.80
C THR A 281 23.63 -11.49 12.23
N GLN A 282 23.76 -11.87 13.49
CA GLN A 282 25.00 -12.39 14.05
C GLN A 282 24.73 -13.79 14.61
N VAL A 283 25.27 -14.79 13.94
CA VAL A 283 25.02 -16.19 14.29
C VAL A 283 26.29 -17.02 14.17
N PRO A 284 26.63 -17.84 15.18
CA PRO A 284 27.78 -18.75 15.08
C PRO A 284 27.51 -19.81 14.00
N ILE A 285 28.54 -20.18 13.24
CA ILE A 285 28.46 -21.28 12.29
C ILE A 285 28.55 -22.58 13.08
N LEU A 286 27.43 -23.29 13.20
CA LEU A 286 27.38 -24.56 13.87
C LEU A 286 27.98 -25.67 12.98
N GLU A 287 28.41 -26.77 13.58
CA GLU A 287 29.16 -27.87 12.94
C GLU A 287 28.49 -28.34 11.63
N LYS A 288 27.17 -28.61 11.66
CA LYS A 288 26.41 -29.02 10.46
C LYS A 288 26.44 -27.98 9.34
N ALA A 289 26.37 -26.70 9.70
CA ALA A 289 26.46 -25.61 8.71
C ALA A 289 27.90 -25.53 8.16
N ALA A 290 28.92 -25.69 9.01
CA ALA A 290 30.34 -25.68 8.59
C ALA A 290 30.65 -26.85 7.63
N GLU A 291 30.14 -28.05 7.90
CA GLU A 291 30.28 -29.21 7.02
C GLU A 291 29.74 -28.93 5.61
N ILE A 292 28.57 -28.29 5.53
CA ILE A 292 27.95 -27.94 4.24
C ILE A 292 28.75 -26.86 3.53
N ILE A 293 29.20 -25.81 4.23
CA ILE A 293 30.07 -24.78 3.65
C ILE A 293 31.35 -25.44 3.07
N LYS A 294 31.99 -26.33 3.83
CA LYS A 294 33.18 -27.07 3.40
C LYS A 294 32.91 -27.95 2.18
N LYS A 295 31.76 -28.66 2.16
CA LYS A 295 31.33 -29.52 1.04
C LYS A 295 31.25 -28.75 -0.28
N TYR A 296 30.76 -27.51 -0.25
CA TYR A 296 30.62 -26.68 -1.44
C TYR A 296 31.85 -25.78 -1.70
N GLY A 297 32.87 -25.79 -0.83
CA GLY A 297 34.08 -25.03 -0.99
C GLY A 297 33.98 -23.54 -0.71
N GLY A 298 33.02 -23.14 0.17
CA GLY A 298 32.83 -21.78 0.65
C GLY A 298 31.35 -21.34 0.66
N ILE A 299 31.08 -20.31 1.46
CA ILE A 299 29.71 -19.83 1.64
C ILE A 299 29.09 -19.24 0.36
N GLU A 300 29.89 -18.59 -0.47
CA GLU A 300 29.48 -18.01 -1.76
C GLU A 300 29.16 -19.09 -2.82
N LYS A 301 29.63 -20.32 -2.61
CA LYS A 301 29.42 -21.45 -3.51
C LYS A 301 28.27 -22.37 -3.10
N LEU A 302 27.52 -21.98 -2.09
CA LEU A 302 26.29 -22.69 -1.71
C LEU A 302 25.34 -22.78 -2.89
N PRO A 303 24.67 -23.93 -3.10
CA PRO A 303 23.91 -24.22 -4.32
C PRO A 303 22.57 -23.48 -4.37
N LEU A 304 22.61 -22.15 -4.50
CA LEU A 304 21.42 -21.31 -4.52
C LEU A 304 20.64 -21.47 -5.83
N LEU A 305 19.34 -21.65 -5.73
CA LEU A 305 18.37 -21.69 -6.83
C LEU A 305 17.41 -20.49 -6.70
N THR A 306 16.59 -20.25 -7.73
CA THR A 306 15.47 -19.30 -7.55
C THR A 306 14.53 -19.82 -6.47
N ASN A 307 13.97 -18.91 -5.65
CA ASN A 307 13.08 -19.30 -4.55
C ASN A 307 11.91 -20.19 -4.99
N GLN A 308 11.40 -19.98 -6.20
CA GLN A 308 10.33 -20.80 -6.77
C GLN A 308 10.78 -22.25 -7.02
N LYS A 309 11.92 -22.44 -7.69
CA LYS A 309 12.49 -23.77 -7.94
C LYS A 309 12.86 -24.47 -6.64
N TYR A 310 13.47 -23.73 -5.70
CA TYR A 310 13.83 -24.26 -4.40
C TYR A 310 12.61 -24.79 -3.65
N ASN A 311 11.54 -23.99 -3.52
CA ASN A 311 10.31 -24.44 -2.88
C ASN A 311 9.61 -25.58 -3.65
N GLY A 312 9.74 -25.65 -4.97
CA GLY A 312 9.22 -26.77 -5.77
C GLY A 312 9.92 -28.08 -5.42
N TYR A 313 11.26 -28.08 -5.35
CA TYR A 313 12.02 -29.30 -5.02
C TYR A 313 11.94 -29.69 -3.55
N LEU A 314 11.69 -28.73 -2.63
CA LEU A 314 11.41 -29.04 -1.23
C LEU A 314 10.17 -29.92 -1.06
N LYS A 315 9.19 -29.85 -1.94
CA LYS A 315 8.01 -30.71 -1.90
C LYS A 315 8.37 -32.17 -2.21
N GLU A 316 9.25 -32.37 -3.19
CA GLU A 316 9.74 -33.73 -3.51
C GLU A 316 10.50 -34.38 -2.32
N ILE A 317 11.34 -33.57 -1.64
CA ILE A 317 12.04 -34.02 -0.42
C ILE A 317 11.06 -34.27 0.72
N GLN A 318 10.08 -33.40 0.91
CA GLN A 318 9.00 -33.53 1.90
C GLN A 318 8.29 -34.88 1.75
N ASP A 319 7.87 -35.20 0.53
CA ASP A 319 7.16 -36.43 0.22
C ASP A 319 8.07 -37.65 0.46
N SER A 320 9.34 -37.59 0.01
CA SER A 320 10.34 -38.65 0.20
C SER A 320 10.69 -38.89 1.67
N CYS A 321 10.65 -37.87 2.50
CA CYS A 321 10.94 -37.93 3.93
C CYS A 321 9.69 -38.21 4.80
N ASN A 322 8.53 -38.43 4.21
CA ASN A 322 7.26 -38.68 4.93
C ASN A 322 6.92 -37.49 5.89
N ILE A 323 7.06 -36.25 5.43
CA ILE A 323 6.77 -35.06 6.21
C ILE A 323 5.44 -34.48 5.75
N SER A 324 4.45 -34.42 6.65
CA SER A 324 3.13 -33.86 6.36
C SER A 324 3.08 -32.33 6.32
N LYS A 325 4.09 -31.68 6.88
CA LYS A 325 4.20 -30.22 6.95
C LYS A 325 4.69 -29.65 5.63
N ASN A 326 4.08 -28.56 5.15
CA ASN A 326 4.50 -27.92 3.91
C ASN A 326 5.88 -27.26 4.05
N MET A 327 6.93 -27.93 3.56
CA MET A 327 8.30 -27.45 3.60
C MET A 327 8.50 -26.28 2.64
N THR A 328 9.10 -25.21 3.15
CA THR A 328 9.50 -24.03 2.37
C THR A 328 10.81 -23.45 2.90
N THR A 329 11.48 -22.60 2.12
CA THR A 329 12.68 -21.88 2.57
C THR A 329 12.47 -21.18 3.91
N HIS A 330 11.26 -20.69 4.17
CA HIS A 330 10.93 -20.00 5.42
C HIS A 330 10.70 -20.94 6.59
N VAL A 331 10.33 -22.21 6.32
CA VAL A 331 10.21 -23.25 7.34
C VAL A 331 11.57 -23.60 7.92
N ALA A 332 12.62 -23.71 7.11
CA ALA A 332 13.98 -23.93 7.60
C ALA A 332 14.41 -22.89 8.66
N ARG A 333 14.21 -21.60 8.36
CA ARG A 333 14.50 -20.53 9.31
C ARG A 333 13.61 -20.58 10.57
N LYS A 334 12.35 -20.96 10.43
CA LYS A 334 11.45 -21.15 11.58
C LYS A 334 11.93 -22.31 12.45
N THR A 335 12.37 -23.41 11.83
CA THR A 335 12.98 -24.54 12.51
C THR A 335 14.18 -24.09 13.33
N PHE A 336 15.11 -23.32 12.74
CA PHE A 336 16.22 -22.72 13.48
C PHE A 336 15.75 -21.94 14.72
N CYS A 337 14.80 -21.03 14.56
CA CYS A 337 14.31 -20.21 15.69
C CYS A 337 13.70 -21.06 16.79
N VAL A 338 12.91 -22.08 16.44
CA VAL A 338 12.29 -22.99 17.42
C VAL A 338 13.33 -23.85 18.12
N MET A 339 14.29 -24.39 17.38
CA MET A 339 15.41 -25.18 17.95
C MET A 339 16.27 -24.33 18.89
N ALA A 340 16.66 -23.15 18.46
CA ALA A 340 17.47 -22.24 19.27
C ALA A 340 16.82 -21.97 20.64
N VAL A 341 15.52 -21.76 20.65
CA VAL A 341 14.78 -21.48 21.86
C VAL A 341 14.57 -22.71 22.73
N ASN A 342 14.03 -23.79 22.10
CA ASN A 342 13.48 -24.91 22.87
C ASN A 342 14.49 -26.03 23.11
N LEU A 343 15.51 -26.18 22.23
CA LEU A 343 16.50 -27.24 22.36
C LEU A 343 17.85 -26.70 22.86
N TRP A 344 18.29 -25.57 22.31
CA TRP A 344 19.60 -24.99 22.66
C TRP A 344 19.50 -23.98 23.83
N ASN A 345 18.29 -23.76 24.39
CA ASN A 345 18.03 -22.85 25.51
C ASN A 345 18.58 -21.41 25.30
N VAL A 346 18.63 -20.96 24.04
CA VAL A 346 19.09 -19.60 23.73
C VAL A 346 18.02 -18.59 24.13
N PRO A 347 18.37 -17.52 24.85
CA PRO A 347 17.41 -16.48 25.23
C PRO A 347 16.77 -15.81 24.02
N ILE A 348 15.52 -15.35 24.17
CA ILE A 348 14.71 -14.81 23.06
C ILE A 348 15.34 -13.62 22.35
N ASN A 349 15.88 -12.68 23.13
CA ASN A 349 16.58 -11.51 22.61
C ASN A 349 17.85 -11.90 21.82
N THR A 350 18.54 -12.94 22.22
CA THR A 350 19.68 -13.49 21.47
C THR A 350 19.21 -14.11 20.16
N VAL A 351 18.14 -14.92 20.16
CA VAL A 351 17.57 -15.48 18.93
C VAL A 351 17.04 -14.37 18.00
N GLN A 352 16.54 -13.26 18.56
CA GLN A 352 16.15 -12.09 17.78
C GLN A 352 17.34 -11.53 17.00
N VAL A 353 18.50 -11.38 17.61
CA VAL A 353 19.74 -10.91 16.96
C VAL A 353 20.20 -11.94 15.94
N MET A 354 20.32 -13.22 16.32
CA MET A 354 20.71 -14.30 15.40
C MET A 354 19.82 -14.35 14.16
N ALA A 355 18.51 -14.25 14.33
CA ALA A 355 17.56 -14.21 13.23
C ALA A 355 17.45 -12.84 12.56
N GLY A 356 18.04 -11.76 13.06
CA GLY A 356 17.94 -10.40 12.52
C GLY A 356 16.51 -9.88 12.44
N HIS A 357 15.68 -10.18 13.45
CA HIS A 357 14.32 -9.67 13.53
C HIS A 357 14.31 -8.25 14.11
N LYS A 358 13.74 -7.29 13.39
CA LYS A 358 13.64 -5.90 13.86
C LYS A 358 12.74 -5.74 15.09
N ASN A 359 11.70 -6.58 15.21
CA ASN A 359 10.70 -6.50 16.27
C ASN A 359 10.69 -7.79 17.06
N GLU A 360 10.84 -7.67 18.39
CA GLU A 360 10.78 -8.79 19.32
C GLU A 360 9.47 -9.59 19.20
N ALA A 361 8.34 -8.92 18.95
CA ALA A 361 7.06 -9.58 18.73
C ALA A 361 7.12 -10.62 17.60
N THR A 362 7.99 -10.42 16.58
CA THR A 362 8.21 -11.41 15.52
C THR A 362 8.88 -12.66 16.07
N THR A 363 9.82 -12.52 17.00
CA THR A 363 10.53 -13.64 17.62
C THR A 363 9.64 -14.30 18.67
N ARG A 364 8.87 -13.55 19.44
CA ARG A 364 7.94 -14.09 20.47
C ARG A 364 6.94 -15.09 19.90
N LYS A 365 6.49 -14.93 18.66
CA LYS A 365 5.60 -15.90 18.01
C LYS A 365 6.16 -17.32 17.99
N TYR A 366 7.48 -17.48 17.93
CA TYR A 366 8.16 -18.78 17.95
C TYR A 366 8.21 -19.40 19.36
N TYR A 367 7.90 -18.61 20.39
CA TYR A 367 7.94 -19.05 21.80
C TYR A 367 6.61 -19.53 22.33
N THR A 368 5.51 -19.20 21.68
CA THR A 368 4.16 -19.57 22.16
C THR A 368 3.92 -21.08 22.21
N LYS A 369 4.77 -21.87 21.55
CA LYS A 369 4.87 -23.33 21.74
C LYS A 369 6.12 -23.67 22.55
N VAL A 370 6.02 -23.54 23.86
CA VAL A 370 6.99 -24.19 24.74
C VAL A 370 6.82 -25.70 24.59
N LEU A 371 7.82 -26.35 24.00
CA LEU A 371 7.79 -27.78 23.82
C LEU A 371 7.83 -28.46 25.21
N ILE A 372 7.07 -29.55 25.36
CA ILE A 372 7.08 -30.36 26.61
C ILE A 372 8.50 -30.76 26.99
N LYS A 373 9.37 -31.06 26.00
CA LYS A 373 10.79 -31.33 26.20
C LYS A 373 11.52 -30.19 26.94
N ARG A 374 11.19 -28.91 26.64
CA ARG A 374 11.76 -27.75 27.34
C ARG A 374 11.28 -27.69 28.77
N VAL A 375 9.97 -27.80 28.99
CA VAL A 375 9.40 -27.82 30.34
C VAL A 375 10.07 -28.91 31.18
N ALA A 376 10.22 -30.11 30.62
CA ALA A 376 10.89 -31.22 31.30
C ALA A 376 12.37 -30.89 31.64
N ASN A 377 13.08 -30.21 30.74
CA ASN A 377 14.47 -29.81 30.98
C ASN A 377 14.57 -28.69 32.01
N ASP A 378 13.72 -27.66 31.94
CA ASP A 378 13.70 -26.54 32.90
C ASP A 378 13.33 -27.04 34.31
N MET A 379 12.48 -28.07 34.41
CA MET A 379 12.05 -28.66 35.68
C MET A 379 13.01 -29.71 36.25
N LYS A 380 14.03 -30.20 35.53
CA LYS A 380 14.96 -31.23 35.97
C LYS A 380 15.70 -30.89 37.29
N ASN A 381 15.94 -29.60 37.53
CA ASN A 381 16.70 -29.10 38.68
C ASN A 381 15.81 -28.60 39.83
N ILE A 382 14.47 -28.70 39.65
CA ILE A 382 13.50 -28.33 40.66
C ILE A 382 13.04 -29.59 41.35
N LYS A 383 13.41 -29.75 42.65
CA LYS A 383 12.98 -30.87 43.50
C LYS A 383 11.65 -30.56 44.15
#